data_0c9a944b0f84ed29b69bb0ea1ad26455
#
_entry.id   0c9a944b0f84ed29b69bb0ea1ad26455
#
_cell.length_a   1.000
_cell.length_b   1.000
_cell.length_c   1.000
_cell.angle_alpha   90.00
_cell.angle_beta   90.00
_cell.angle_gamma   90.00
#
_symmetry.space_group_name_H-M   'P 1'
#
loop_
_entity.id
_entity.type
_entity.pdbx_description
1 polymer ?
#
loop_
_entity_poly.entity_id
_entity_poly.type
_entity_poly.pdbx_seq_one_letter_code
_entity_poly.pdbx_strand_id
1 'polypeptide(L)'
;MILHALVADLDTARVAAEGGATVIQWRLKDVPTLEVVERGRSTRSLCARHGLAFVVNDDVEAALMLGADGVHLGRSDEGAERVKEHGLLLGLSAAGVAEAQAAAQLADYVGAGPVWATPSKPDADPPIGLEGLRDLCVAVAVPVVAIGGIDASNAADCIRAGAAGVAVIRAARDAAALRAALDAAL
;
A
#
# COMPACT_ATOMS: atom_id res chain seq x y z
N MET A 1 0.16 13.26 -4.56
CA MET A 1 -0.47 11.92 -4.74
C MET A 1 0.42 10.84 -4.14
N ILE A 2 -0.19 9.79 -3.60
CA ILE A 2 0.50 8.67 -2.98
C ILE A 2 1.02 7.72 -4.06
N LEU A 3 2.32 7.43 -4.03
CA LEU A 3 2.93 6.31 -4.73
C LEU A 3 3.47 5.34 -3.68
N HIS A 4 2.76 4.25 -3.47
CA HIS A 4 3.00 3.26 -2.43
C HIS A 4 3.69 2.04 -3.05
N ALA A 5 4.99 1.85 -2.78
CA ALA A 5 5.76 0.73 -3.30
C ALA A 5 5.84 -0.40 -2.26
N LEU A 6 5.30 -1.58 -2.61
CA LEU A 6 5.41 -2.80 -1.81
C LEU A 6 6.69 -3.53 -2.23
N VAL A 7 7.58 -3.75 -1.27
CA VAL A 7 8.92 -4.29 -1.52
C VAL A 7 9.29 -5.39 -0.54
N ALA A 8 10.17 -6.31 -0.98
CA ALA A 8 10.68 -7.42 -0.17
C ALA A 8 12.21 -7.39 -0.03
N ASP A 9 12.89 -6.39 -0.62
CA ASP A 9 14.34 -6.23 -0.58
C ASP A 9 14.74 -4.75 -0.61
N LEU A 10 15.95 -4.48 -0.11
CA LEU A 10 16.49 -3.13 0.01
C LEU A 10 16.78 -2.46 -1.34
N ASP A 11 17.16 -3.22 -2.36
CA ASP A 11 17.49 -2.64 -3.66
C ASP A 11 16.25 -2.13 -4.38
N THR A 12 15.16 -2.90 -4.34
CA THR A 12 13.86 -2.45 -4.84
C THR A 12 13.35 -1.24 -4.06
N ALA A 13 13.52 -1.23 -2.73
CA ALA A 13 13.15 -0.08 -1.90
C ALA A 13 13.92 1.18 -2.28
N ARG A 14 15.24 1.05 -2.57
CA ARG A 14 16.09 2.17 -2.98
C ARG A 14 15.63 2.73 -4.33
N VAL A 15 15.44 1.87 -5.32
CA VAL A 15 14.97 2.29 -6.65
C VAL A 15 13.61 2.97 -6.56
N ALA A 16 12.70 2.44 -5.77
CA ALA A 16 11.39 3.05 -5.57
C ALA A 16 11.49 4.42 -4.88
N ALA A 17 12.33 4.55 -3.85
CA ALA A 17 12.56 5.80 -3.13
C ALA A 17 13.13 6.89 -4.05
N GLU A 18 14.17 6.57 -4.81
CA GLU A 18 14.80 7.47 -5.78
C GLU A 18 13.85 7.82 -6.94
N GLY A 19 12.95 6.91 -7.30
CA GLY A 19 11.92 7.09 -8.33
C GLY A 19 10.69 7.88 -7.89
N GLY A 20 10.64 8.40 -6.64
CA GLY A 20 9.55 9.26 -6.19
C GLY A 20 8.40 8.53 -5.50
N ALA A 21 8.62 7.31 -5.00
CA ALA A 21 7.70 6.71 -4.04
C ALA A 21 7.55 7.61 -2.81
N THR A 22 6.35 7.65 -2.24
CA THR A 22 6.07 8.42 -1.01
C THR A 22 5.91 7.51 0.21
N VAL A 23 5.60 6.25 -0.04
CA VAL A 23 5.44 5.20 0.97
C VAL A 23 6.17 3.95 0.52
N ILE A 24 6.97 3.37 1.38
CA ILE A 24 7.53 2.02 1.21
C ILE A 24 6.81 1.07 2.17
N GLN A 25 6.16 0.06 1.62
CA GLN A 25 5.57 -1.01 2.40
C GLN A 25 6.47 -2.24 2.37
N TRP A 26 7.01 -2.60 3.53
CA TRP A 26 7.82 -3.79 3.73
C TRP A 26 6.94 -5.02 3.80
N ARG A 27 7.03 -5.86 2.78
CA ARG A 27 6.14 -7.01 2.61
C ARG A 27 6.93 -8.30 2.42
N LEU A 28 7.13 -9.03 3.50
CA LEU A 28 7.60 -10.41 3.50
C LEU A 28 6.43 -11.32 3.85
N LYS A 29 6.25 -12.39 3.11
CA LYS A 29 5.22 -13.40 3.38
C LYS A 29 5.87 -14.68 3.89
N ASP A 30 5.15 -15.36 4.77
CA ASP A 30 5.51 -16.68 5.27
C ASP A 30 6.88 -16.74 5.95
N VAL A 31 7.28 -15.65 6.61
CA VAL A 31 8.51 -15.60 7.41
C VAL A 31 8.22 -15.16 8.85
N PRO A 32 9.02 -15.62 9.84
CA PRO A 32 8.85 -15.21 11.24
C PRO A 32 9.04 -13.70 11.45
N THR A 33 8.34 -13.13 12.43
CA THR A 33 8.44 -11.70 12.82
C THR A 33 9.89 -11.23 12.99
N LEU A 34 10.74 -12.00 13.64
CA LEU A 34 12.15 -11.63 13.84
C LEU A 34 12.92 -11.50 12.52
N GLU A 35 12.60 -12.32 11.52
CA GLU A 35 13.20 -12.20 10.18
C GLU A 35 12.67 -10.96 9.45
N VAL A 36 11.38 -10.65 9.57
CA VAL A 36 10.80 -9.39 9.04
C VAL A 36 11.54 -8.20 9.61
N VAL A 37 11.80 -8.21 10.94
CA VAL A 37 12.52 -7.14 11.63
C VAL A 37 13.98 -7.04 11.17
N GLU A 38 14.71 -8.15 11.20
CA GLU A 38 16.14 -8.15 10.84
C GLU A 38 16.37 -7.61 9.44
N ARG A 39 15.63 -8.13 8.45
CA ARG A 39 15.73 -7.73 7.06
C ARG A 39 15.18 -6.33 6.79
N GLY A 40 14.19 -5.87 7.59
CA GLY A 40 13.54 -4.57 7.44
C GLY A 40 14.35 -3.38 7.94
N ARG A 41 15.33 -3.57 8.84
CA ARG A 41 16.10 -2.47 9.49
C ARG A 41 16.75 -1.51 8.48
N SER A 42 17.37 -2.04 7.45
CA SER A 42 18.05 -1.22 6.42
C SER A 42 17.04 -0.44 5.57
N THR A 43 15.89 -1.04 5.26
CA THR A 43 14.80 -0.38 4.53
C THR A 43 14.15 0.71 5.39
N ARG A 44 13.92 0.47 6.69
CA ARG A 44 13.46 1.51 7.62
C ARG A 44 14.42 2.70 7.66
N SER A 45 15.73 2.43 7.75
CA SER A 45 16.76 3.48 7.74
C SER A 45 16.80 4.24 6.41
N LEU A 46 16.59 3.55 5.29
CA LEU A 46 16.47 4.20 3.98
C LEU A 46 15.28 5.16 3.96
N CYS A 47 14.09 4.73 4.40
CA CYS A 47 12.90 5.56 4.45
C CYS A 47 13.10 6.82 5.30
N ALA A 48 13.72 6.68 6.48
CA ALA A 48 14.01 7.81 7.35
C ALA A 48 14.92 8.87 6.67
N ARG A 49 15.95 8.42 5.93
CA ARG A 49 16.85 9.34 5.20
C ARG A 49 16.17 10.07 4.05
N HIS A 50 15.18 9.44 3.40
CA HIS A 50 14.45 10.01 2.26
C HIS A 50 13.15 10.72 2.67
N GLY A 51 12.79 10.74 3.96
CA GLY A 51 11.53 11.32 4.43
C GLY A 51 10.29 10.58 3.95
N LEU A 52 10.40 9.26 3.73
CA LEU A 52 9.31 8.40 3.27
C LEU A 52 8.61 7.73 4.45
N ALA A 53 7.30 7.55 4.35
CA ALA A 53 6.58 6.69 5.27
C ALA A 53 7.01 5.23 5.09
N PHE A 54 7.26 4.55 6.20
CA PHE A 54 7.60 3.13 6.25
C PHE A 54 6.44 2.36 6.89
N VAL A 55 5.79 1.54 6.09
CA VAL A 55 4.64 0.71 6.49
C VAL A 55 5.06 -0.76 6.50
N VAL A 56 4.64 -1.53 7.50
CA VAL A 56 4.84 -2.99 7.52
C VAL A 56 3.53 -3.67 7.12
N ASN A 57 3.64 -4.72 6.30
CA ASN A 57 2.50 -5.50 5.86
C ASN A 57 2.20 -6.62 6.85
N ASP A 58 0.96 -6.74 7.32
CA ASP A 58 0.36 -7.78 8.17
C ASP A 58 0.94 -7.89 9.60
N ASP A 59 2.23 -7.67 9.83
CA ASP A 59 2.91 -7.95 11.08
C ASP A 59 3.01 -6.71 11.99
N VAL A 60 2.05 -6.58 12.91
CA VAL A 60 1.98 -5.47 13.89
C VAL A 60 3.18 -5.48 14.83
N GLU A 61 3.64 -6.67 15.28
CA GLU A 61 4.79 -6.77 16.17
C GLU A 61 6.08 -6.33 15.50
N ALA A 62 6.30 -6.77 14.26
CA ALA A 62 7.45 -6.30 13.47
C ALA A 62 7.41 -4.78 13.24
N ALA A 63 6.23 -4.22 13.01
CA ALA A 63 6.07 -2.78 12.84
C ALA A 63 6.49 -2.01 14.10
N LEU A 64 6.06 -2.45 15.27
CA LEU A 64 6.45 -1.87 16.56
C LEU A 64 7.95 -1.98 16.81
N MET A 65 8.54 -3.16 16.56
CA MET A 65 9.97 -3.40 16.74
C MET A 65 10.85 -2.59 15.77
N LEU A 66 10.34 -2.30 14.57
CA LEU A 66 11.03 -1.49 13.56
C LEU A 66 10.81 0.02 13.74
N GLY A 67 9.89 0.43 14.61
CA GLY A 67 9.47 1.82 14.72
C GLY A 67 8.88 2.30 13.38
N ALA A 68 8.00 1.48 12.79
CA ALA A 68 7.31 1.82 11.55
C ALA A 68 6.34 3.00 11.75
N ASP A 69 6.03 3.69 10.67
CA ASP A 69 5.05 4.78 10.67
C ASP A 69 3.62 4.23 10.59
N GLY A 70 3.45 2.97 10.13
CA GLY A 70 2.14 2.34 10.02
C GLY A 70 2.19 0.85 9.71
N VAL A 71 0.99 0.26 9.66
CA VAL A 71 0.74 -1.13 9.27
C VAL A 71 -0.35 -1.17 8.21
N HIS A 72 -0.22 -2.06 7.25
CA HIS A 72 -1.29 -2.42 6.34
C HIS A 72 -1.75 -3.84 6.61
N LEU A 73 -3.04 -4.02 6.88
CA LEU A 73 -3.65 -5.32 7.15
C LEU A 73 -4.60 -5.73 6.02
N GLY A 74 -4.59 -7.00 5.69
CA GLY A 74 -5.59 -7.62 4.84
C GLY A 74 -6.92 -7.83 5.60
N ARG A 75 -7.96 -8.29 4.89
CA ARG A 75 -9.30 -8.47 5.46
C ARG A 75 -9.40 -9.53 6.56
N SER A 76 -8.51 -10.52 6.53
CA SER A 76 -8.46 -11.60 7.53
C SER A 76 -7.40 -11.38 8.61
N ASP A 77 -6.61 -10.32 8.51
CA ASP A 77 -5.54 -10.06 9.46
C ASP A 77 -6.10 -9.38 10.72
N GLU A 78 -5.57 -9.76 11.85
CA GLU A 78 -5.95 -9.23 13.16
C GLU A 78 -5.02 -8.09 13.60
N GLY A 79 -5.42 -7.33 14.61
CA GLY A 79 -4.57 -6.35 15.29
C GLY A 79 -4.82 -4.89 14.91
N ALA A 80 -5.90 -4.59 14.19
CA ALA A 80 -6.23 -3.22 13.79
C ALA A 80 -6.36 -2.26 14.99
N GLU A 81 -7.04 -2.68 16.06
CA GLU A 81 -7.16 -1.91 17.30
C GLU A 81 -5.79 -1.66 17.92
N ARG A 82 -4.93 -2.68 17.97
CA ARG A 82 -3.56 -2.57 18.51
C ARG A 82 -2.72 -1.57 17.73
N VAL A 83 -2.87 -1.52 16.39
CA VAL A 83 -2.21 -0.51 15.54
C VAL A 83 -2.62 0.89 15.98
N LYS A 84 -3.92 1.11 16.18
CA LYS A 84 -4.47 2.42 16.61
C LYS A 84 -4.06 2.79 18.04
N GLU A 85 -4.05 1.84 18.97
CA GLU A 85 -3.60 2.03 20.36
C GLU A 85 -2.16 2.54 20.44
N HIS A 86 -1.31 2.13 19.50
CA HIS A 86 0.09 2.58 19.42
C HIS A 86 0.27 3.86 18.57
N GLY A 87 -0.80 4.45 18.07
CA GLY A 87 -0.75 5.69 17.27
C GLY A 87 -0.13 5.52 15.89
N LEU A 88 -0.08 4.29 15.37
CA LEU A 88 0.42 3.99 14.03
C LEU A 88 -0.66 4.24 12.97
N LEU A 89 -0.24 4.59 11.76
CA LEU A 89 -1.13 4.64 10.60
C LEU A 89 -1.65 3.23 10.29
N LEU A 90 -2.96 3.11 10.08
CA LEU A 90 -3.62 1.85 9.71
C LEU A 90 -4.14 1.92 8.29
N GLY A 91 -3.63 1.04 7.42
CA GLY A 91 -4.23 0.73 6.13
C GLY A 91 -5.01 -0.57 6.18
N LEU A 92 -6.20 -0.61 5.59
CA LEU A 92 -7.00 -1.83 5.46
C LEU A 92 -7.37 -2.10 4.01
N SER A 93 -7.33 -3.39 3.62
CA SER A 93 -7.71 -3.83 2.27
C SER A 93 -9.23 -3.91 2.12
N ALA A 94 -9.75 -3.56 0.91
CA ALA A 94 -11.13 -3.76 0.52
C ALA A 94 -11.24 -4.09 -0.98
N ALA A 95 -12.17 -5.00 -1.33
CA ALA A 95 -12.49 -5.38 -2.70
C ALA A 95 -13.93 -4.99 -3.09
N GLY A 96 -14.65 -4.27 -2.25
CA GLY A 96 -16.02 -3.82 -2.50
C GLY A 96 -16.44 -2.68 -1.58
N VAL A 97 -17.53 -2.00 -1.94
CA VAL A 97 -18.03 -0.82 -1.23
C VAL A 97 -18.32 -1.11 0.25
N ALA A 98 -19.01 -2.21 0.54
CA ALA A 98 -19.35 -2.55 1.93
C ALA A 98 -18.09 -2.80 2.79
N GLU A 99 -17.08 -3.47 2.23
CA GLU A 99 -15.79 -3.68 2.91
C GLU A 99 -15.06 -2.36 3.13
N ALA A 100 -15.05 -1.48 2.12
CA ALA A 100 -14.40 -0.18 2.23
C ALA A 100 -15.08 0.70 3.30
N GLN A 101 -16.40 0.70 3.38
CA GLN A 101 -17.15 1.41 4.40
C GLN A 101 -16.87 0.88 5.81
N ALA A 102 -16.77 -0.45 5.97
CA ALA A 102 -16.39 -1.06 7.24
C ALA A 102 -14.94 -0.71 7.62
N ALA A 103 -14.00 -0.85 6.68
CA ALA A 103 -12.59 -0.51 6.89
C ALA A 103 -12.41 0.97 7.26
N ALA A 104 -13.12 1.88 6.62
CA ALA A 104 -13.02 3.33 6.84
C ALA A 104 -13.47 3.79 8.24
N GLN A 105 -14.13 2.94 9.03
CA GLN A 105 -14.47 3.25 10.42
C GLN A 105 -13.23 3.31 11.33
N LEU A 106 -12.15 2.63 10.94
CA LEU A 106 -10.94 2.50 11.75
C LEU A 106 -9.67 2.91 11.01
N ALA A 107 -9.61 2.64 9.70
CA ALA A 107 -8.44 2.87 8.87
C ALA A 107 -8.17 4.35 8.59
N ASP A 108 -6.90 4.69 8.46
CA ASP A 108 -6.44 6.00 7.99
C ASP A 108 -6.42 6.06 6.45
N TYR A 109 -6.36 4.91 5.77
CA TYR A 109 -6.56 4.76 4.33
C TYR A 109 -7.06 3.36 3.97
N VAL A 110 -7.71 3.24 2.82
CA VAL A 110 -8.19 1.96 2.28
C VAL A 110 -7.36 1.58 1.05
N GLY A 111 -6.83 0.36 1.04
CA GLY A 111 -6.24 -0.27 -0.15
C GLY A 111 -7.33 -0.96 -0.98
N ALA A 112 -7.68 -0.38 -2.13
CA ALA A 112 -8.79 -0.85 -2.96
C ALA A 112 -8.32 -1.70 -4.14
N GLY A 113 -8.80 -2.93 -4.25
CA GLY A 113 -8.46 -3.79 -5.38
C GLY A 113 -8.69 -5.29 -5.17
N PRO A 114 -8.27 -6.09 -6.17
CA PRO A 114 -7.44 -5.68 -7.31
C PRO A 114 -8.23 -4.89 -8.36
N VAL A 115 -7.65 -3.80 -8.89
CA VAL A 115 -8.32 -3.05 -9.97
C VAL A 115 -8.28 -3.84 -11.28
N TRP A 116 -7.14 -4.41 -11.63
CA TRP A 116 -6.96 -5.36 -12.73
C TRP A 116 -6.44 -6.69 -12.22
N ALA A 117 -6.57 -7.73 -13.03
CA ALA A 117 -6.02 -9.05 -12.72
C ALA A 117 -4.51 -8.97 -12.44
N THR A 118 -4.06 -9.67 -11.39
CA THR A 118 -2.67 -9.64 -10.95
C THR A 118 -2.23 -11.02 -10.46
N PRO A 119 -1.05 -11.50 -10.85
CA PRO A 119 -0.49 -12.72 -10.30
C PRO A 119 0.19 -12.54 -8.93
N SER A 120 0.29 -11.30 -8.43
CA SER A 120 1.03 -11.00 -7.19
C SER A 120 0.34 -11.50 -5.92
N LYS A 121 -0.94 -11.85 -6.01
CA LYS A 121 -1.74 -12.47 -4.94
C LYS A 121 -2.59 -13.57 -5.59
N PRO A 122 -2.19 -14.86 -5.47
CA PRO A 122 -2.87 -15.97 -6.15
C PRO A 122 -4.34 -16.14 -5.74
N ASP A 123 -4.68 -15.75 -4.51
CA ASP A 123 -6.01 -15.77 -3.91
C ASP A 123 -6.72 -14.41 -3.99
N ALA A 124 -6.32 -13.55 -4.94
CA ALA A 124 -6.98 -12.25 -5.12
C ALA A 124 -8.43 -12.43 -5.61
N ASP A 125 -9.30 -11.55 -5.12
CA ASP A 125 -10.66 -11.43 -5.63
C ASP A 125 -10.68 -11.10 -7.13
N PRO A 126 -11.82 -11.31 -7.81
CA PRO A 126 -12.01 -10.81 -9.17
C PRO A 126 -11.72 -9.30 -9.27
N PRO A 127 -11.16 -8.81 -10.39
CA PRO A 127 -10.89 -7.40 -10.57
C PRO A 127 -12.16 -6.54 -10.43
N ILE A 128 -12.04 -5.45 -9.65
CA ILE A 128 -13.14 -4.49 -9.47
C ILE A 128 -13.28 -3.51 -10.63
N GLY A 129 -12.26 -3.36 -11.47
CA GLY A 129 -12.21 -2.39 -12.54
C GLY A 129 -12.18 -0.93 -12.07
N LEU A 130 -12.14 0.01 -13.01
CA LEU A 130 -12.17 1.45 -12.69
C LEU A 130 -13.54 1.91 -12.19
N GLU A 131 -14.62 1.26 -12.59
CA GLU A 131 -15.97 1.55 -12.12
C GLU A 131 -16.10 1.20 -10.63
N GLY A 132 -15.72 -0.04 -10.24
CA GLY A 132 -15.72 -0.44 -8.84
C GLY A 132 -14.77 0.40 -7.98
N LEU A 133 -13.60 0.81 -8.52
CA LEU A 133 -12.71 1.74 -7.82
C LEU A 133 -13.38 3.09 -7.58
N ARG A 134 -14.09 3.64 -8.57
CA ARG A 134 -14.84 4.90 -8.43
C ARG A 134 -15.91 4.80 -7.36
N ASP A 135 -16.66 3.72 -7.35
CA ASP A 135 -17.71 3.49 -6.36
C ASP A 135 -17.13 3.44 -4.94
N LEU A 136 -16.01 2.76 -4.77
CA LEU A 136 -15.26 2.73 -3.51
C LEU A 136 -14.81 4.14 -3.08
N CYS A 137 -14.22 4.92 -3.99
CA CYS A 137 -13.73 6.27 -3.69
C CYS A 137 -14.86 7.21 -3.27
N VAL A 138 -16.06 7.07 -3.85
CA VAL A 138 -17.23 7.88 -3.47
C VAL A 138 -17.84 7.44 -2.14
N ALA A 139 -17.70 6.15 -1.80
CA ALA A 139 -18.36 5.56 -0.64
C ALA A 139 -17.67 5.84 0.71
N VAL A 140 -16.42 6.31 0.71
CA VAL A 140 -15.63 6.54 1.93
C VAL A 140 -15.00 7.93 1.96
N ALA A 141 -14.78 8.45 3.16
CA ALA A 141 -14.14 9.76 3.35
C ALA A 141 -12.61 9.67 3.50
N VAL A 142 -12.08 8.49 3.82
CA VAL A 142 -10.64 8.29 3.95
C VAL A 142 -9.97 8.11 2.58
N PRO A 143 -8.67 8.42 2.43
CA PRO A 143 -7.96 8.22 1.19
C PRO A 143 -8.05 6.78 0.68
N VAL A 144 -8.35 6.60 -0.60
CA VAL A 144 -8.34 5.30 -1.27
C VAL A 144 -7.06 5.17 -2.10
N VAL A 145 -6.31 4.10 -1.88
CA VAL A 145 -5.09 3.76 -2.63
C VAL A 145 -5.40 2.54 -3.51
N ALA A 146 -5.40 2.73 -4.81
CA ALA A 146 -5.70 1.66 -5.76
C ALA A 146 -4.54 0.66 -5.86
N ILE A 147 -4.84 -0.64 -5.90
CA ILE A 147 -3.85 -1.71 -6.03
C ILE A 147 -4.33 -2.81 -6.99
N GLY A 148 -3.39 -3.53 -7.58
CA GLY A 148 -3.64 -4.72 -8.41
C GLY A 148 -3.59 -4.44 -9.91
N GLY A 149 -2.57 -5.00 -10.58
CA GLY A 149 -2.35 -4.86 -12.01
C GLY A 149 -1.98 -3.46 -12.49
N ILE A 150 -1.47 -2.62 -11.59
CA ILE A 150 -1.15 -1.22 -11.87
C ILE A 150 0.31 -1.09 -12.31
N ASP A 151 0.52 -0.29 -13.36
CA ASP A 151 1.81 0.16 -13.86
C ASP A 151 1.71 1.61 -14.41
N ALA A 152 2.77 2.12 -15.04
CA ALA A 152 2.80 3.50 -15.54
C ALA A 152 1.80 3.77 -16.68
N SER A 153 1.30 2.74 -17.38
CA SER A 153 0.36 2.90 -18.48
C SER A 153 -1.09 3.13 -18.02
N ASN A 154 -1.43 2.71 -16.79
CA ASN A 154 -2.80 2.75 -16.27
C ASN A 154 -2.95 3.47 -14.92
N ALA A 155 -1.85 3.84 -14.26
CA ALA A 155 -1.87 4.52 -12.95
C ALA A 155 -2.70 5.82 -12.96
N ALA A 156 -2.61 6.61 -14.05
CA ALA A 156 -3.36 7.85 -14.20
C ALA A 156 -4.89 7.62 -14.21
N ASP A 157 -5.36 6.49 -14.73
CA ASP A 157 -6.78 6.16 -14.76
C ASP A 157 -7.34 5.91 -13.36
N CYS A 158 -6.54 5.35 -12.45
CA CYS A 158 -6.90 5.21 -11.04
C CYS A 158 -7.14 6.57 -10.38
N ILE A 159 -6.28 7.55 -10.67
CA ILE A 159 -6.44 8.91 -10.13
C ILE A 159 -7.71 9.56 -10.69
N ARG A 160 -7.97 9.43 -11.99
CA ARG A 160 -9.21 9.94 -12.62
C ARG A 160 -10.48 9.25 -12.08
N ALA A 161 -10.35 8.02 -11.60
CA ALA A 161 -11.43 7.30 -10.89
C ALA A 161 -11.65 7.78 -9.46
N GLY A 162 -10.78 8.65 -8.91
CA GLY A 162 -10.92 9.25 -7.58
C GLY A 162 -9.92 8.73 -6.53
N ALA A 163 -9.01 7.83 -6.90
CA ALA A 163 -8.01 7.34 -5.97
C ALA A 163 -7.03 8.46 -5.55
N ALA A 164 -6.66 8.50 -4.28
CA ALA A 164 -5.65 9.41 -3.72
C ALA A 164 -4.22 9.03 -4.14
N GLY A 165 -4.05 7.83 -4.67
CA GLY A 165 -2.78 7.29 -5.13
C GLY A 165 -2.89 5.84 -5.56
N VAL A 166 -1.74 5.26 -5.89
CA VAL A 166 -1.63 3.86 -6.30
C VAL A 166 -0.61 3.10 -5.47
N ALA A 167 -0.83 1.79 -5.34
CA ALA A 167 0.09 0.86 -4.72
C ALA A 167 0.53 -0.19 -5.75
N VAL A 168 1.83 -0.48 -5.79
CA VAL A 168 2.43 -1.39 -6.76
C VAL A 168 3.38 -2.37 -6.09
N ILE A 169 3.39 -3.61 -6.57
CA ILE A 169 4.36 -4.65 -6.19
C ILE A 169 5.37 -4.82 -7.32
N ARG A 170 4.94 -5.36 -8.46
CA ARG A 170 5.82 -5.71 -9.59
C ARG A 170 6.43 -4.49 -10.27
N ALA A 171 5.68 -3.42 -10.35
CA ALA A 171 6.13 -2.16 -10.95
C ALA A 171 6.87 -1.24 -9.94
N ALA A 172 7.22 -1.72 -8.74
CA ALA A 172 7.91 -0.90 -7.73
C ALA A 172 9.28 -0.36 -8.23
N ARG A 173 9.95 -1.11 -9.12
CA ARG A 173 11.20 -0.65 -9.74
C ARG A 173 11.01 0.40 -10.85
N ASP A 174 9.78 0.57 -11.32
CA ASP A 174 9.41 1.57 -12.34
C ASP A 174 8.83 2.84 -11.70
N ALA A 175 9.15 3.11 -10.43
CA ALA A 175 8.58 4.20 -9.64
C ALA A 175 8.73 5.57 -10.31
N ALA A 176 9.83 5.83 -11.03
CA ALA A 176 10.02 7.10 -11.74
C ALA A 176 9.00 7.29 -12.89
N ALA A 177 8.73 6.24 -13.66
CA ALA A 177 7.71 6.28 -14.71
C ALA A 177 6.30 6.38 -14.13
N LEU A 178 6.03 5.67 -13.04
CA LEU A 178 4.77 5.78 -12.28
C LEU A 178 4.58 7.20 -11.74
N ARG A 179 5.62 7.79 -11.14
CA ARG A 179 5.56 9.16 -10.61
C ARG A 179 5.22 10.16 -11.72
N ALA A 180 5.87 10.06 -12.88
CA ALA A 180 5.59 10.90 -14.03
C ALA A 180 4.14 10.73 -14.55
N ALA A 181 3.63 9.50 -14.61
CA ALA A 181 2.25 9.22 -15.01
C ALA A 181 1.23 9.80 -14.02
N LEU A 182 1.50 9.70 -12.72
CA LEU A 182 0.65 10.28 -11.68
C LEU A 182 0.63 11.81 -11.72
N ASP A 183 1.80 12.44 -11.91
CA ASP A 183 1.91 13.90 -11.99
C ASP A 183 1.21 14.47 -13.23
N ALA A 184 1.19 13.71 -14.32
CA ALA A 184 0.47 14.09 -15.55
C ALA A 184 -1.06 13.90 -15.44
N ALA A 185 -1.57 13.26 -14.39
CA ALA A 185 -3.01 13.05 -14.16
C ALA A 185 -3.69 14.24 -13.42
N LEU A 186 -2.92 15.23 -12.96
CA LEU A 186 -3.38 16.46 -12.31
C LEU A 186 -3.76 17.53 -13.32
#